data_22a4e088304f97bedc35eb3f8b9f3408
#
_entry.id   22a4e088304f97bedc35eb3f8b9f3408
#
_cell.length_a   1.000
_cell.length_b   1.000
_cell.length_c   1.000
_cell.angle_alpha   90.00
_cell.angle_beta   90.00
_cell.angle_gamma   90.00
#
_symmetry.space_group_name_H-M   'P 1'
#
loop_
_entity.id
_entity.type
_entity.pdbx_description
1 polymer ?
#
loop_
_entity_poly.entity_id
_entity_poly.type
_entity_poly.pdbx_seq_one_letter_code
_entity_poly.pdbx_strand_id
1 'polypeptide(L)'
;MAMLPDLKKARRGAIAKAISIMENDPKEARKLIKKIYKTSGKAIVIGITGSAGAGKSSLINKLSIELRKLKLKPAVLAVDPTSHVTGGAILGDRVRMSESTDSGTYIRSIASRGATGAIAHSIRNSLRVLEYAGFNPIIIESVGAGQTEIDISKVSDITVVAFNPHTGDSIQTIKPGITEIGDIYLVNKSDLDGATQLYQALVDFVGSRENKNLILQTSVKKNKGIKELASELKDLMKQKTKNKKHSEKLRLESELEYIILNNVQQEILTMIGKSKSFSS
;
A
#
# COMPACT_ATOMS: atom_id res chain seq x y z
N MET A 1 -5.65 2.29 -28.17
CA MET A 1 -6.84 3.09 -27.77
C MET A 1 -8.00 2.27 -27.20
N ALA A 2 -8.09 0.98 -27.46
CA ALA A 2 -9.19 0.10 -27.00
C ALA A 2 -9.29 -0.14 -25.47
N MET A 3 -8.20 0.07 -24.69
CA MET A 3 -8.15 -0.31 -23.28
C MET A 3 -8.82 0.69 -22.32
N LEU A 4 -8.84 2.00 -22.64
CA LEU A 4 -9.37 3.03 -21.73
C LEU A 4 -10.86 2.87 -21.38
N PRO A 5 -11.75 2.57 -22.33
CA PRO A 5 -13.16 2.33 -22.02
C PRO A 5 -13.35 1.13 -21.09
N ASP A 6 -12.56 0.08 -21.26
CA ASP A 6 -12.61 -1.12 -20.42
C ASP A 6 -12.04 -0.88 -19.02
N LEU A 7 -11.00 -0.04 -18.89
CA LEU A 7 -10.51 0.43 -17.61
C LEU A 7 -11.59 1.22 -16.87
N LYS A 8 -12.25 2.16 -17.55
CA LYS A 8 -13.31 2.98 -16.94
C LYS A 8 -14.51 2.14 -16.49
N LYS A 9 -14.75 1.01 -17.15
CA LYS A 9 -15.75 0.00 -16.73
C LYS A 9 -15.22 -0.97 -15.67
N ALA A 10 -14.02 -0.77 -15.15
CA ALA A 10 -13.35 -1.61 -14.17
C ALA A 10 -13.25 -3.10 -14.59
N ARG A 11 -13.07 -3.38 -15.89
CA ARG A 11 -12.88 -4.76 -16.38
C ARG A 11 -11.54 -5.31 -15.85
N ARG A 12 -11.60 -6.42 -15.11
CA ARG A 12 -10.43 -7.02 -14.44
C ARG A 12 -9.25 -7.26 -15.37
N GLY A 13 -9.49 -7.79 -16.57
CA GLY A 13 -8.44 -8.05 -17.56
C GLY A 13 -7.75 -6.78 -18.08
N ALA A 14 -8.51 -5.68 -18.29
CA ALA A 14 -7.96 -4.41 -18.70
C ALA A 14 -7.09 -3.78 -17.59
N ILE A 15 -7.54 -3.86 -16.33
CA ILE A 15 -6.78 -3.37 -15.17
C ILE A 15 -5.49 -4.18 -15.02
N ALA A 16 -5.56 -5.52 -15.08
CA ALA A 16 -4.39 -6.38 -14.97
C ALA A 16 -3.35 -6.07 -16.05
N LYS A 17 -3.78 -5.90 -17.30
CA LYS A 17 -2.92 -5.52 -18.42
C LYS A 17 -2.29 -4.14 -18.22
N ALA A 18 -3.07 -3.15 -17.78
CA ALA A 18 -2.57 -1.80 -17.52
C ALA A 18 -1.51 -1.79 -16.41
N ILE A 19 -1.76 -2.50 -15.29
CA ILE A 19 -0.77 -2.62 -14.20
C ILE A 19 0.50 -3.33 -14.70
N SER A 20 0.38 -4.41 -15.48
CA SER A 20 1.56 -5.08 -16.06
C SER A 20 2.36 -4.15 -16.98
N ILE A 21 1.71 -3.24 -17.71
CA ILE A 21 2.40 -2.20 -18.49
C ILE A 21 3.17 -1.26 -17.55
N MET A 22 2.56 -0.84 -16.42
CA MET A 22 3.26 0.03 -15.44
C MET A 22 4.49 -0.63 -14.85
N GLU A 23 4.47 -1.96 -14.69
CA GLU A 23 5.58 -2.72 -14.13
C GLU A 23 6.71 -2.99 -15.14
N ASN A 24 6.37 -3.19 -16.44
CA ASN A 24 7.31 -3.82 -17.38
C ASN A 24 7.63 -2.99 -18.62
N ASP A 25 6.85 -1.95 -18.95
CA ASP A 25 7.04 -1.15 -20.16
C ASP A 25 6.98 0.35 -19.86
N PRO A 26 8.12 0.99 -19.54
CA PRO A 26 8.16 2.42 -19.21
C PRO A 26 7.65 3.34 -20.34
N LYS A 27 7.82 2.94 -21.61
CA LYS A 27 7.39 3.76 -22.77
C LYS A 27 5.85 3.76 -22.88
N GLU A 28 5.24 2.59 -22.85
CA GLU A 28 3.76 2.47 -22.89
C GLU A 28 3.13 2.98 -21.60
N ALA A 29 3.78 2.80 -20.43
CA ALA A 29 3.34 3.37 -19.16
C ALA A 29 3.22 4.89 -19.25
N ARG A 30 4.25 5.59 -19.78
CA ARG A 30 4.19 7.05 -19.98
C ARG A 30 3.03 7.48 -20.87
N LYS A 31 2.77 6.76 -21.96
CA LYS A 31 1.65 7.05 -22.88
C LYS A 31 0.29 6.86 -22.18
N LEU A 32 0.15 5.81 -21.39
CA LEU A 32 -1.08 5.53 -20.67
C LEU A 32 -1.30 6.55 -19.55
N ILE A 33 -0.29 6.84 -18.74
CA ILE A 33 -0.35 7.84 -17.66
C ILE A 33 -0.75 9.22 -18.19
N LYS A 34 -0.16 9.70 -19.28
CA LYS A 34 -0.57 10.99 -19.90
C LYS A 34 -2.07 11.07 -20.16
N LYS A 35 -2.73 9.96 -20.48
CA LYS A 35 -4.17 9.92 -20.79
C LYS A 35 -5.05 9.89 -19.56
N ILE A 36 -4.61 9.25 -18.47
CA ILE A 36 -5.42 9.06 -17.25
C ILE A 36 -5.09 10.06 -16.16
N TYR A 37 -3.96 10.76 -16.24
CA TYR A 37 -3.40 11.63 -15.19
C TYR A 37 -4.41 12.67 -14.66
N LYS A 38 -5.08 13.40 -15.55
CA LYS A 38 -6.03 14.47 -15.18
C LYS A 38 -7.26 13.96 -14.40
N THR A 39 -7.55 12.67 -14.49
CA THR A 39 -8.72 12.04 -13.84
C THR A 39 -8.36 11.16 -12.67
N SER A 40 -7.06 11.00 -12.38
CA SER A 40 -6.54 10.28 -11.23
C SER A 40 -6.15 11.24 -10.09
N GLY A 41 -5.80 10.72 -8.93
CA GLY A 41 -5.37 11.51 -7.76
C GLY A 41 -6.50 11.79 -6.75
N LYS A 42 -7.69 11.19 -6.91
CA LYS A 42 -8.86 11.43 -6.04
C LYS A 42 -9.11 10.33 -5.01
N ALA A 43 -8.67 9.11 -5.26
CA ALA A 43 -8.85 8.00 -4.34
C ALA A 43 -7.96 8.16 -3.10
N ILE A 44 -8.45 7.74 -1.94
CA ILE A 44 -7.66 7.66 -0.72
C ILE A 44 -6.86 6.36 -0.74
N VAL A 45 -5.58 6.48 -0.49
CA VAL A 45 -4.65 5.35 -0.40
C VAL A 45 -4.44 5.00 1.08
N ILE A 46 -4.72 3.77 1.45
CA ILE A 46 -4.55 3.23 2.80
C ILE A 46 -3.37 2.27 2.77
N GLY A 47 -2.27 2.61 3.44
CA GLY A 47 -1.15 1.70 3.65
C GLY A 47 -1.38 0.84 4.87
N ILE A 48 -1.30 -0.49 4.73
CA ILE A 48 -1.33 -1.42 5.87
C ILE A 48 0.03 -2.07 5.98
N THR A 49 0.72 -1.75 7.06
CA THR A 49 2.08 -2.18 7.33
C THR A 49 2.19 -2.88 8.69
N GLY A 50 3.35 -3.40 9.02
CA GLY A 50 3.60 -4.11 10.27
C GLY A 50 4.39 -5.40 10.06
N SER A 51 4.84 -6.01 11.16
CA SER A 51 5.73 -7.17 11.15
C SER A 51 5.19 -8.35 10.34
N ALA A 52 6.09 -9.21 9.88
CA ALA A 52 5.73 -10.50 9.29
C ALA A 52 4.88 -11.29 10.30
N GLY A 53 3.85 -12.00 9.81
CA GLY A 53 2.97 -12.76 10.69
C GLY A 53 1.93 -11.92 11.47
N ALA A 54 1.89 -10.59 11.34
CA ALA A 54 0.87 -9.75 11.98
C ALA A 54 -0.57 -10.01 11.46
N GLY A 55 -0.72 -10.80 10.41
CA GLY A 55 -2.04 -11.16 9.86
C GLY A 55 -2.65 -10.11 8.95
N LYS A 56 -1.81 -9.27 8.34
CA LYS A 56 -2.22 -8.17 7.43
C LYS A 56 -3.14 -8.65 6.31
N SER A 57 -2.74 -9.66 5.54
CA SER A 57 -3.52 -10.18 4.41
C SER A 57 -4.91 -10.68 4.84
N SER A 58 -5.00 -11.41 5.97
CA SER A 58 -6.27 -11.89 6.51
C SER A 58 -7.15 -10.73 7.00
N LEU A 59 -6.55 -9.72 7.61
CA LEU A 59 -7.23 -8.50 8.04
C LEU A 59 -7.78 -7.74 6.83
N ILE A 60 -6.96 -7.51 5.80
CA ILE A 60 -7.32 -6.80 4.56
C ILE A 60 -8.48 -7.50 3.86
N ASN A 61 -8.47 -8.84 3.85
CA ASN A 61 -9.55 -9.63 3.29
C ASN A 61 -10.90 -9.28 3.96
N LYS A 62 -10.99 -9.38 5.29
CA LYS A 62 -12.21 -9.06 6.04
C LYS A 62 -12.56 -7.57 5.99
N LEU A 63 -11.55 -6.70 6.13
CA LEU A 63 -11.73 -5.25 6.02
C LEU A 63 -12.32 -4.83 4.67
N SER A 64 -11.84 -5.41 3.57
CA SER A 64 -12.35 -5.13 2.23
C SER A 64 -13.84 -5.45 2.10
N ILE A 65 -14.31 -6.52 2.74
CA ILE A 65 -15.72 -6.89 2.79
C ILE A 65 -16.52 -5.84 3.57
N GLU A 66 -16.03 -5.42 4.75
CA GLU A 66 -16.71 -4.41 5.57
C GLU A 66 -16.75 -3.04 4.88
N LEU A 67 -15.68 -2.62 4.23
CA LEU A 67 -15.65 -1.39 3.43
C LEU A 67 -16.68 -1.42 2.29
N ARG A 68 -16.87 -2.57 1.64
CA ARG A 68 -17.91 -2.72 0.61
C ARG A 68 -19.33 -2.61 1.19
N LYS A 69 -19.59 -3.15 2.39
CA LYS A 69 -20.87 -2.98 3.10
C LYS A 69 -21.15 -1.49 3.36
N LEU A 70 -20.10 -0.69 3.56
CA LEU A 70 -20.19 0.77 3.69
C LEU A 70 -20.33 1.49 2.33
N LYS A 71 -20.61 0.75 1.24
CA LYS A 71 -20.78 1.24 -0.16
C LYS A 71 -19.50 1.85 -0.75
N LEU A 72 -18.35 1.49 -0.24
CA LEU A 72 -17.06 1.83 -0.83
C LEU A 72 -16.66 0.77 -1.87
N LYS A 73 -15.72 1.13 -2.76
CA LYS A 73 -15.22 0.23 -3.80
C LYS A 73 -13.71 -0.01 -3.62
N PRO A 74 -13.29 -0.86 -2.68
CA PRO A 74 -11.89 -1.07 -2.39
C PRO A 74 -11.18 -1.85 -3.49
N ALA A 75 -9.89 -1.53 -3.70
CA ALA A 75 -8.93 -2.37 -4.40
C ALA A 75 -7.71 -2.61 -3.52
N VAL A 76 -7.01 -3.71 -3.72
CA VAL A 76 -5.83 -4.10 -2.94
C VAL A 76 -4.63 -4.29 -3.86
N LEU A 77 -3.52 -3.63 -3.52
CA LEU A 77 -2.19 -3.86 -4.09
C LEU A 77 -1.32 -4.50 -3.01
N ALA A 78 -1.04 -5.79 -3.13
CA ALA A 78 -0.11 -6.49 -2.27
C ALA A 78 1.31 -6.33 -2.86
N VAL A 79 2.20 -5.72 -2.09
CA VAL A 79 3.60 -5.54 -2.49
C VAL A 79 4.39 -6.73 -1.99
N ASP A 80 4.71 -7.68 -2.86
CA ASP A 80 5.45 -8.90 -2.52
C ASP A 80 6.95 -8.74 -2.73
N PRO A 81 7.79 -9.47 -1.97
CA PRO A 81 9.20 -9.59 -2.29
C PRO A 81 9.33 -10.16 -3.70
N THR A 82 10.33 -9.66 -4.43
CA THR A 82 10.63 -10.20 -5.75
C THR A 82 11.14 -11.63 -5.61
N SER A 83 10.53 -12.57 -6.33
CA SER A 83 11.08 -13.93 -6.45
C SER A 83 12.42 -13.86 -7.18
N HIS A 84 13.49 -14.35 -6.54
CA HIS A 84 14.81 -14.44 -7.15
C HIS A 84 14.83 -15.40 -8.35
N VAL A 85 13.84 -16.30 -8.46
CA VAL A 85 13.76 -17.32 -9.53
C VAL A 85 12.97 -16.81 -10.73
N THR A 86 11.83 -16.12 -10.49
CA THR A 86 10.92 -15.73 -11.59
C THR A 86 10.91 -14.22 -11.87
N GLY A 87 11.54 -13.41 -11.02
CA GLY A 87 11.49 -11.95 -11.10
C GLY A 87 10.07 -11.35 -10.89
N GLY A 88 9.09 -12.18 -10.58
CA GLY A 88 7.70 -11.80 -10.35
C GLY A 88 7.30 -11.88 -8.87
N ALA A 89 6.08 -11.44 -8.55
CA ALA A 89 5.50 -11.54 -7.21
C ALA A 89 5.21 -13.02 -6.85
N ILE A 90 5.45 -13.38 -5.59
CA ILE A 90 5.17 -14.72 -5.08
C ILE A 90 3.65 -14.90 -4.92
N LEU A 91 3.07 -15.91 -5.58
CA LEU A 91 1.63 -16.13 -5.76
C LEU A 91 0.80 -16.38 -4.47
N GLY A 92 1.43 -16.34 -3.27
CA GLY A 92 0.80 -16.78 -2.01
C GLY A 92 -0.43 -15.97 -1.55
N ASP A 93 -0.53 -14.69 -1.89
CA ASP A 93 -1.56 -13.81 -1.32
C ASP A 93 -2.94 -13.91 -2.00
N ARG A 94 -3.01 -14.32 -3.25
CA ARG A 94 -4.29 -14.51 -3.94
C ARG A 94 -5.18 -15.57 -3.30
N VAL A 95 -4.58 -16.66 -2.81
CA VAL A 95 -5.30 -17.75 -2.14
C VAL A 95 -5.82 -17.30 -0.78
N ARG A 96 -5.06 -16.44 -0.08
CA ARG A 96 -5.42 -15.92 1.25
C ARG A 96 -6.55 -14.88 1.23
N MET A 97 -6.82 -14.27 0.07
CA MET A 97 -7.82 -13.20 -0.09
C MET A 97 -9.01 -13.63 -0.97
N SER A 98 -9.28 -14.94 -1.08
CA SER A 98 -10.35 -15.47 -1.94
C SER A 98 -11.73 -14.86 -1.63
N GLU A 99 -12.13 -14.79 -0.34
CA GLU A 99 -13.44 -14.27 0.06
C GLU A 99 -13.68 -12.82 -0.38
N SER A 100 -12.68 -11.94 -0.29
CA SER A 100 -12.85 -10.55 -0.74
C SER A 100 -12.87 -10.43 -2.25
N THR A 101 -12.16 -11.31 -2.96
CA THR A 101 -12.22 -11.40 -4.42
C THR A 101 -13.60 -11.84 -4.89
N ASP A 102 -14.19 -12.83 -4.24
CA ASP A 102 -15.57 -13.31 -4.53
C ASP A 102 -16.60 -12.23 -4.22
N SER A 103 -16.37 -11.42 -3.18
CA SER A 103 -17.19 -10.24 -2.89
C SER A 103 -17.03 -9.08 -3.88
N GLY A 104 -16.14 -9.20 -4.89
CA GLY A 104 -15.93 -8.22 -5.95
C GLY A 104 -14.80 -7.21 -5.71
N THR A 105 -13.97 -7.38 -4.69
CA THR A 105 -12.74 -6.59 -4.51
C THR A 105 -11.72 -6.93 -5.61
N TYR A 106 -11.04 -5.93 -6.16
CA TYR A 106 -9.93 -6.15 -7.07
C TYR A 106 -8.63 -6.30 -6.26
N ILE A 107 -7.89 -7.38 -6.51
CA ILE A 107 -6.63 -7.67 -5.82
C ILE A 107 -5.54 -7.94 -6.84
N ARG A 108 -4.37 -7.34 -6.65
CA ARG A 108 -3.19 -7.53 -7.48
C ARG A 108 -1.92 -7.52 -6.63
N SER A 109 -1.07 -8.54 -6.81
CA SER A 109 0.30 -8.54 -6.28
C SER A 109 1.24 -7.82 -7.25
N ILE A 110 2.13 -7.01 -6.70
CA ILE A 110 3.18 -6.26 -7.39
C ILE A 110 4.53 -6.67 -6.79
N ALA A 111 5.51 -6.98 -7.65
CA ALA A 111 6.85 -7.33 -7.19
C ALA A 111 7.63 -6.09 -6.73
N SER A 112 8.28 -6.18 -5.57
CA SER A 112 9.06 -5.06 -4.99
C SER A 112 10.38 -4.76 -5.73
N ARG A 113 10.89 -5.66 -6.55
CA ARG A 113 12.11 -5.53 -7.40
C ARG A 113 13.35 -4.93 -6.73
N GLY A 114 13.43 -4.99 -5.39
CA GLY A 114 14.66 -4.71 -4.62
C GLY A 114 15.20 -3.26 -4.63
N ALA A 115 14.60 -2.34 -5.38
CA ALA A 115 15.10 -0.97 -5.51
C ALA A 115 14.22 0.00 -4.72
N THR A 116 14.78 0.58 -3.66
CA THR A 116 14.23 1.76 -2.97
C THR A 116 13.94 2.86 -4.01
N GLY A 117 12.71 3.37 -4.06
CA GLY A 117 12.32 4.41 -5.02
C GLY A 117 11.67 3.90 -6.33
N ALA A 118 12.20 2.85 -6.98
CA ALA A 118 11.55 2.24 -8.15
C ALA A 118 10.20 1.59 -7.79
N ILE A 119 10.10 1.01 -6.59
CA ILE A 119 8.85 0.47 -6.04
C ILE A 119 7.80 1.58 -5.94
N ALA A 120 8.19 2.73 -5.38
CA ALA A 120 7.27 3.85 -5.21
C ALA A 120 6.70 4.33 -6.56
N HIS A 121 7.49 4.31 -7.64
CA HIS A 121 7.03 4.77 -8.95
C HIS A 121 6.05 3.78 -9.61
N SER A 122 6.34 2.49 -9.62
CA SER A 122 5.43 1.47 -10.18
C SER A 122 4.12 1.37 -9.39
N ILE A 123 4.21 1.48 -8.05
CA ILE A 123 3.03 1.55 -7.18
C ILE A 123 2.19 2.78 -7.52
N ARG A 124 2.78 3.99 -7.57
CA ARG A 124 2.06 5.24 -7.89
C ARG A 124 1.33 5.17 -9.23
N ASN A 125 1.99 4.63 -10.25
CA ASN A 125 1.35 4.45 -11.56
C ASN A 125 0.21 3.42 -11.52
N SER A 126 0.38 2.33 -10.78
CA SER A 126 -0.67 1.34 -10.57
C SER A 126 -1.85 1.89 -9.77
N LEU A 127 -1.60 2.74 -8.76
CA LEU A 127 -2.64 3.49 -8.04
C LEU A 127 -3.48 4.34 -9.00
N ARG A 128 -2.84 5.09 -9.91
CA ARG A 128 -3.54 5.91 -10.92
C ARG A 128 -4.42 5.08 -11.84
N VAL A 129 -3.99 3.87 -12.21
CA VAL A 129 -4.81 2.94 -13.01
C VAL A 129 -6.04 2.52 -12.23
N LEU A 130 -5.91 2.17 -10.96
CA LEU A 130 -7.04 1.77 -10.11
C LEU A 130 -8.00 2.93 -9.84
N GLU A 131 -7.48 4.12 -9.60
CA GLU A 131 -8.27 5.34 -9.46
C GLU A 131 -9.08 5.64 -10.73
N TYR A 132 -8.45 5.55 -11.90
CA TYR A 132 -9.14 5.72 -13.18
C TYR A 132 -10.24 4.69 -13.39
N ALA A 133 -10.07 3.46 -12.89
CA ALA A 133 -11.08 2.42 -12.87
C ALA A 133 -12.17 2.64 -11.80
N GLY A 134 -12.08 3.72 -11.02
CA GLY A 134 -13.09 4.14 -10.05
C GLY A 134 -13.04 3.38 -8.72
N PHE A 135 -11.88 2.85 -8.31
CA PHE A 135 -11.70 2.30 -6.98
C PHE A 135 -11.37 3.39 -5.96
N ASN A 136 -12.01 3.31 -4.80
CA ASN A 136 -11.77 4.14 -3.62
C ASN A 136 -12.38 3.46 -2.38
N PRO A 137 -11.59 3.15 -1.32
CA PRO A 137 -10.14 3.35 -1.19
C PRO A 137 -9.29 2.35 -1.99
N ILE A 138 -7.98 2.63 -2.07
CA ILE A 138 -6.99 1.67 -2.55
C ILE A 138 -6.10 1.29 -1.37
N ILE A 139 -6.06 0.01 -1.04
CA ILE A 139 -5.27 -0.53 0.06
C ILE A 139 -3.94 -1.03 -0.49
N ILE A 140 -2.82 -0.61 0.12
CA ILE A 140 -1.49 -1.15 -0.15
C ILE A 140 -1.08 -2.01 1.04
N GLU A 141 -0.71 -3.26 0.78
CA GLU A 141 -0.15 -4.16 1.79
C GLU A 141 1.36 -4.22 1.69
N SER A 142 2.07 -4.02 2.82
CA SER A 142 3.51 -4.25 2.91
C SER A 142 3.82 -5.71 3.23
N VAL A 143 5.00 -6.16 2.78
CA VAL A 143 5.49 -7.52 3.06
C VAL A 143 5.92 -7.72 4.52
N GLY A 144 6.10 -6.65 5.27
CA GLY A 144 6.59 -6.73 6.66
C GLY A 144 8.10 -7.02 6.76
N ALA A 145 8.89 -6.56 5.81
CA ALA A 145 10.34 -6.71 5.76
C ALA A 145 11.02 -5.34 5.74
N GLY A 146 11.17 -4.72 6.90
CA GLY A 146 12.07 -3.59 7.13
C GLY A 146 11.69 -2.28 6.41
N GLN A 147 12.54 -1.79 5.52
CA GLN A 147 12.41 -0.47 4.88
C GLN A 147 11.14 -0.28 4.02
N THR A 148 10.54 -1.35 3.53
CA THR A 148 9.27 -1.27 2.76
C THR A 148 8.11 -0.71 3.58
N GLU A 149 8.17 -0.77 4.89
CA GLU A 149 7.15 -0.24 5.81
C GLU A 149 7.10 1.29 5.75
N ILE A 150 8.27 1.94 5.77
CA ILE A 150 8.38 3.41 5.68
C ILE A 150 8.06 3.89 4.26
N ASP A 151 8.45 3.14 3.23
CA ASP A 151 8.18 3.53 1.85
C ASP A 151 6.68 3.51 1.50
N ILE A 152 5.91 2.60 2.11
CA ILE A 152 4.45 2.57 1.94
C ILE A 152 3.78 3.78 2.59
N SER A 153 4.25 4.23 3.77
CA SER A 153 3.70 5.43 4.41
C SER A 153 3.85 6.68 3.54
N LYS A 154 4.96 6.80 2.78
CA LYS A 154 5.20 7.93 1.87
C LYS A 154 4.23 8.01 0.69
N VAL A 155 3.60 6.89 0.31
CA VAL A 155 2.63 6.83 -0.80
C VAL A 155 1.19 6.75 -0.33
N SER A 156 0.96 6.59 0.98
CA SER A 156 -0.35 6.46 1.61
C SER A 156 -0.90 7.79 2.09
N ASP A 157 -2.24 7.94 2.09
CA ASP A 157 -2.95 9.04 2.74
C ASP A 157 -3.24 8.73 4.21
N ILE A 158 -3.45 7.44 4.50
CA ILE A 158 -3.71 6.89 5.83
C ILE A 158 -2.80 5.68 5.99
N THR A 159 -2.08 5.61 7.11
CA THR A 159 -1.21 4.47 7.44
C THR A 159 -1.77 3.74 8.65
N VAL A 160 -1.99 2.43 8.48
CA VAL A 160 -2.37 1.50 9.55
C VAL A 160 -1.19 0.61 9.87
N VAL A 161 -0.71 0.65 11.11
CA VAL A 161 0.41 -0.17 11.58
C VAL A 161 -0.15 -1.33 12.40
N ALA A 162 0.00 -2.55 11.90
CA ALA A 162 -0.51 -3.76 12.53
C ALA A 162 0.58 -4.48 13.35
N PHE A 163 0.29 -4.73 14.62
CA PHE A 163 1.10 -5.48 15.56
C PHE A 163 0.45 -6.81 15.90
N ASN A 164 1.26 -7.77 16.35
CA ASN A 164 0.83 -9.10 16.76
C ASN A 164 1.44 -9.46 18.14
N PRO A 165 0.65 -9.95 19.11
CA PRO A 165 1.14 -10.30 20.45
C PRO A 165 2.24 -11.38 20.47
N HIS A 166 2.27 -12.28 19.47
CA HIS A 166 3.16 -13.43 19.42
C HIS A 166 4.42 -13.25 18.56
N THR A 167 4.68 -12.06 18.01
CA THR A 167 6.02 -11.80 17.46
C THR A 167 6.96 -11.60 18.65
N GLY A 168 7.93 -12.49 18.82
CA GLY A 168 8.79 -12.70 20.01
C GLY A 168 9.51 -11.49 20.62
N ASP A 169 9.30 -10.31 20.04
CA ASP A 169 9.72 -8.99 20.49
C ASP A 169 8.55 -8.00 20.39
N SER A 170 7.35 -8.36 20.86
CA SER A 170 6.17 -7.53 20.68
C SER A 170 6.31 -6.10 21.20
N ILE A 171 7.04 -5.90 22.30
CA ILE A 171 7.37 -4.58 22.84
C ILE A 171 8.62 -4.00 22.14
N GLN A 172 9.60 -4.82 21.76
CA GLN A 172 10.80 -4.37 21.02
C GLN A 172 10.51 -4.02 19.56
N THR A 173 9.41 -4.51 19.00
CA THR A 173 8.93 -4.13 17.65
C THR A 173 8.31 -2.73 17.62
N ILE A 174 8.02 -2.15 18.78
CA ILE A 174 7.64 -0.73 18.93
C ILE A 174 8.91 0.12 18.74
N LYS A 175 9.48 0.09 17.53
CA LYS A 175 10.70 0.85 17.22
C LYS A 175 10.37 2.30 16.86
N PRO A 176 11.25 3.25 17.25
CA PRO A 176 11.24 4.59 16.66
C PRO A 176 11.19 4.46 15.12
N GLY A 177 10.39 5.25 14.46
CA GLY A 177 10.16 5.19 13.02
C GLY A 177 8.83 4.52 12.64
N ILE A 178 8.53 3.30 13.09
CA ILE A 178 7.22 2.65 12.82
C ILE A 178 6.09 3.34 13.61
N THR A 179 6.40 3.80 14.81
CA THR A 179 5.44 4.53 15.66
C THR A 179 5.24 6.00 15.26
N GLU A 180 5.98 6.49 14.27
CA GLU A 180 5.87 7.86 13.77
C GLU A 180 5.02 7.98 12.51
N ILE A 181 4.83 6.86 11.80
CA ILE A 181 4.20 6.84 10.50
C ILE A 181 2.71 6.48 10.52
N GLY A 182 2.18 5.95 11.65
CA GLY A 182 0.82 5.45 11.75
C GLY A 182 -0.22 6.52 12.06
N ASP A 183 -1.31 6.57 11.31
CA ASP A 183 -2.55 7.26 11.71
C ASP A 183 -3.38 6.34 12.64
N ILE A 184 -3.31 5.02 12.43
CA ILE A 184 -3.96 3.99 13.27
C ILE A 184 -2.92 2.94 13.66
N TYR A 185 -2.89 2.59 14.94
CA TYR A 185 -2.13 1.48 15.48
C TYR A 185 -3.08 0.34 15.85
N LEU A 186 -2.79 -0.86 15.35
CA LEU A 186 -3.69 -1.98 15.43
C LEU A 186 -3.04 -3.18 16.11
N VAL A 187 -3.58 -3.61 17.25
CA VAL A 187 -3.26 -4.90 17.83
C VAL A 187 -4.16 -5.94 17.18
N ASN A 188 -3.63 -6.61 16.15
CA ASN A 188 -4.34 -7.72 15.51
C ASN A 188 -4.11 -9.01 16.28
N LYS A 189 -4.96 -10.04 16.03
CA LYS A 189 -5.01 -11.28 16.81
C LYS A 189 -5.21 -11.03 18.30
N SER A 190 -6.10 -10.09 18.64
CA SER A 190 -6.42 -9.72 20.03
C SER A 190 -7.09 -10.83 20.83
N ASP A 191 -7.32 -11.99 20.23
CA ASP A 191 -7.77 -13.23 20.86
C ASP A 191 -6.62 -14.08 21.44
N LEU A 192 -5.37 -13.67 21.22
CA LEU A 192 -4.19 -14.34 21.76
C LEU A 192 -3.71 -13.71 23.05
N ASP A 193 -3.02 -14.50 23.86
CA ASP A 193 -2.36 -14.03 25.08
C ASP A 193 -1.33 -12.94 24.76
N GLY A 194 -1.16 -11.98 25.69
CA GLY A 194 -0.28 -10.83 25.49
C GLY A 194 -0.89 -9.66 24.72
N ALA A 195 -2.10 -9.80 24.15
CA ALA A 195 -2.74 -8.72 23.39
C ALA A 195 -3.04 -7.48 24.24
N THR A 196 -3.46 -7.67 25.49
CA THR A 196 -3.75 -6.57 26.43
C THR A 196 -2.48 -5.83 26.82
N GLN A 197 -1.40 -6.55 27.09
CA GLN A 197 -0.08 -5.97 27.42
C GLN A 197 0.47 -5.16 26.25
N LEU A 198 0.38 -5.70 25.01
CA LEU A 198 0.81 -5.00 23.81
C LEU A 198 -0.05 -3.75 23.56
N TYR A 199 -1.35 -3.82 23.77
CA TYR A 199 -2.25 -2.68 23.65
C TYR A 199 -1.85 -1.57 24.64
N GLN A 200 -1.64 -1.93 25.93
CA GLN A 200 -1.21 -0.96 26.94
C GLN A 200 0.14 -0.34 26.59
N ALA A 201 1.10 -1.14 26.16
CA ALA A 201 2.41 -0.62 25.74
C ALA A 201 2.30 0.37 24.55
N LEU A 202 1.39 0.12 23.60
CA LEU A 202 1.10 1.07 22.51
C LEU A 202 0.44 2.35 23.03
N VAL A 203 -0.50 2.25 23.98
CA VAL A 203 -1.13 3.42 24.61
C VAL A 203 -0.09 4.25 25.33
N ASP A 204 0.82 3.64 26.07
CA ASP A 204 1.87 4.34 26.82
C ASP A 204 2.88 5.00 25.89
N PHE A 205 3.23 4.34 24.79
CA PHE A 205 4.24 4.82 23.86
C PHE A 205 3.69 5.86 22.85
N VAL A 206 2.49 5.64 22.30
CA VAL A 206 1.89 6.49 21.28
C VAL A 206 0.99 7.56 21.89
N GLY A 207 0.29 7.22 22.99
CA GLY A 207 -0.66 8.12 23.67
C GLY A 207 0.00 9.32 24.36
N SER A 208 1.32 9.27 24.62
CA SER A 208 2.11 10.39 25.16
C SER A 208 2.42 11.48 24.13
N ARG A 209 2.05 11.30 22.87
CA ARG A 209 2.28 12.28 21.79
C ARG A 209 1.10 13.25 21.64
N GLU A 210 1.38 14.47 21.20
CA GLU A 210 0.38 15.53 20.99
C GLU A 210 -0.70 15.16 19.96
N ASN A 211 -0.40 14.24 19.03
CA ASN A 211 -1.36 13.69 18.07
C ASN A 211 -2.05 12.47 18.70
N LYS A 212 -3.34 12.55 18.97
CA LYS A 212 -4.17 11.42 19.42
C LYS A 212 -4.33 10.39 18.29
N ASN A 213 -3.32 9.57 18.09
CA ASN A 213 -3.39 8.46 17.16
C ASN A 213 -4.36 7.41 17.68
N LEU A 214 -5.18 6.86 16.81
CA LEU A 214 -6.17 5.86 17.17
C LEU A 214 -5.51 4.50 17.38
N ILE A 215 -5.74 3.87 18.54
CA ILE A 215 -5.25 2.53 18.85
C ILE A 215 -6.45 1.59 18.94
N LEU A 216 -6.48 0.55 18.11
CA LEU A 216 -7.58 -0.41 18.01
C LEU A 216 -7.10 -1.84 18.22
N GLN A 217 -8.03 -2.71 18.60
CA GLN A 217 -7.81 -4.14 18.71
C GLN A 217 -8.69 -4.88 17.69
N THR A 218 -8.11 -5.84 16.96
CA THR A 218 -8.86 -6.69 16.03
C THR A 218 -8.52 -8.16 16.20
N SER A 219 -9.49 -9.02 15.90
CA SER A 219 -9.31 -10.45 15.72
C SER A 219 -10.10 -10.91 14.51
N VAL A 220 -9.37 -11.33 13.46
CA VAL A 220 -9.98 -11.93 12.28
C VAL A 220 -10.69 -13.24 12.64
N LYS A 221 -10.08 -14.06 13.52
CA LYS A 221 -10.63 -15.33 14.01
C LYS A 221 -11.95 -15.16 14.74
N LYS A 222 -12.05 -14.14 15.59
CA LYS A 222 -13.26 -13.85 16.40
C LYS A 222 -14.18 -12.84 15.72
N ASN A 223 -13.83 -12.35 14.52
CA ASN A 223 -14.54 -11.29 13.78
C ASN A 223 -14.81 -10.03 14.65
N LYS A 224 -13.83 -9.66 15.50
CA LYS A 224 -13.91 -8.54 16.45
C LYS A 224 -13.13 -7.34 15.94
N GLY A 225 -13.64 -6.12 16.11
CA GLY A 225 -12.97 -4.84 15.85
C GLY A 225 -12.85 -4.46 14.36
N ILE A 226 -13.22 -5.35 13.40
CA ILE A 226 -13.02 -5.10 11.96
C ILE A 226 -14.04 -4.08 11.43
N LYS A 227 -15.29 -4.14 11.92
CA LYS A 227 -16.32 -3.15 11.58
C LYS A 227 -15.98 -1.77 12.11
N GLU A 228 -15.44 -1.71 13.32
CA GLU A 228 -14.96 -0.48 13.95
C GLU A 228 -13.82 0.12 13.13
N LEU A 229 -12.79 -0.67 12.80
CA LEU A 229 -11.70 -0.23 11.94
C LEU A 229 -12.22 0.30 10.59
N ALA A 230 -13.20 -0.37 9.97
CA ALA A 230 -13.76 0.08 8.70
C ALA A 230 -14.51 1.43 8.83
N SER A 231 -15.21 1.67 9.97
CA SER A 231 -15.88 2.94 10.25
C SER A 231 -14.88 4.07 10.46
N GLU A 232 -13.88 3.84 11.29
CA GLU A 232 -12.82 4.82 11.56
C GLU A 232 -12.05 5.20 10.29
N LEU A 233 -11.71 4.21 9.47
CA LEU A 233 -11.08 4.47 8.16
C LEU A 233 -11.98 5.32 7.27
N LYS A 234 -13.30 5.05 7.23
CA LYS A 234 -14.23 5.85 6.43
C LYS A 234 -14.29 7.31 6.91
N ASP A 235 -14.21 7.56 8.21
CA ASP A 235 -14.25 8.91 8.75
C ASP A 235 -12.91 9.64 8.54
N LEU A 236 -11.78 8.97 8.72
CA LEU A 236 -10.46 9.49 8.32
C LEU A 236 -10.38 9.80 6.82
N MET A 237 -10.94 8.95 5.96
CA MET A 237 -11.01 9.22 4.52
C MET A 237 -11.73 10.52 4.21
N LYS A 238 -12.84 10.81 4.90
CA LYS A 238 -13.57 12.08 4.74
C LYS A 238 -12.71 13.28 5.14
N GLN A 239 -11.99 13.18 6.26
CA GLN A 239 -11.09 14.23 6.75
C GLN A 239 -9.93 14.49 5.77
N LYS A 240 -9.25 13.41 5.35
CA LYS A 240 -8.12 13.49 4.39
C LYS A 240 -8.57 14.02 3.03
N THR A 241 -9.80 13.71 2.58
CA THR A 241 -10.34 14.22 1.32
C THR A 241 -10.49 15.76 1.35
N LYS A 242 -10.88 16.35 2.48
CA LYS A 242 -10.97 17.82 2.63
C LYS A 242 -9.60 18.50 2.49
N ASN A 243 -8.54 17.86 2.95
CA ASN A 243 -7.17 18.41 2.97
C ASN A 243 -6.31 17.93 1.79
N LYS A 244 -6.89 17.22 0.81
CA LYS A 244 -6.16 16.50 -0.23
C LYS A 244 -5.30 17.37 -1.13
N LYS A 245 -5.68 18.60 -1.39
CA LYS A 245 -4.90 19.53 -2.24
C LYS A 245 -3.47 19.76 -1.71
N HIS A 246 -3.31 19.84 -0.39
CA HIS A 246 -2.00 20.06 0.22
C HIS A 246 -1.14 18.80 0.15
N SER A 247 -1.70 17.64 0.48
CA SER A 247 -0.97 16.34 0.40
C SER A 247 -0.63 15.95 -1.05
N GLU A 248 -1.47 16.33 -2.02
CA GLU A 248 -1.21 16.10 -3.44
C GLU A 248 0.00 16.90 -3.94
N LYS A 249 0.18 18.14 -3.48
CA LYS A 249 1.35 18.96 -3.81
C LYS A 249 2.64 18.33 -3.29
N LEU A 250 2.69 17.92 -2.03
CA LEU A 250 3.85 17.24 -1.44
C LEU A 250 4.20 15.91 -2.15
N ARG A 251 3.16 15.18 -2.59
CA ARG A 251 3.35 13.95 -3.38
C ARG A 251 3.94 14.24 -4.76
N LEU A 252 3.48 15.28 -5.42
CA LEU A 252 4.01 15.70 -6.72
C LEU A 252 5.46 16.15 -6.61
N GLU A 253 5.82 16.89 -5.59
CA GLU A 253 7.20 17.31 -5.31
C GLU A 253 8.11 16.09 -5.12
N SER A 254 7.71 15.14 -4.28
CA SER A 254 8.46 13.87 -4.07
C SER A 254 8.55 13.02 -5.36
N GLU A 255 7.52 13.04 -6.20
CA GLU A 255 7.51 12.31 -7.46
C GLU A 255 8.45 12.96 -8.49
N LEU A 256 8.46 14.29 -8.57
CA LEU A 256 9.36 15.04 -9.42
C LEU A 256 10.83 14.83 -9.01
N GLU A 257 11.11 14.92 -7.71
CA GLU A 257 12.44 14.64 -7.16
C GLU A 257 12.92 13.25 -7.56
N TYR A 258 12.10 12.23 -7.37
CA TYR A 258 12.42 10.86 -7.78
C TYR A 258 12.69 10.74 -9.29
N ILE A 259 11.84 11.35 -10.13
CA ILE A 259 12.00 11.30 -11.59
C ILE A 259 13.33 11.95 -12.00
N ILE A 260 13.66 13.10 -11.41
CA ILE A 260 14.91 13.81 -11.68
C ILE A 260 16.12 12.95 -11.28
N LEU A 261 16.14 12.45 -10.05
CA LEU A 261 17.21 11.62 -9.52
C LEU A 261 17.41 10.34 -10.36
N ASN A 262 16.32 9.67 -10.72
CA ASN A 262 16.39 8.46 -11.53
C ASN A 262 16.89 8.73 -12.95
N ASN A 263 16.49 9.83 -13.59
CA ASN A 263 16.99 10.21 -14.90
C ASN A 263 18.49 10.53 -14.86
N VAL A 264 18.95 11.30 -13.88
CA VAL A 264 20.37 11.60 -13.68
C VAL A 264 21.19 10.32 -13.45
N GLN A 265 20.70 9.42 -12.62
CA GLN A 265 21.35 8.13 -12.36
C GLN A 265 21.47 7.28 -13.63
N GLN A 266 20.42 7.22 -14.46
CA GLN A 266 20.44 6.48 -15.74
C GLN A 266 21.41 7.10 -16.76
N GLU A 267 21.49 8.43 -16.82
CA GLU A 267 22.47 9.13 -17.67
C GLU A 267 23.90 8.82 -17.23
N ILE A 268 24.20 8.91 -15.93
CA ILE A 268 25.50 8.55 -15.37
C ILE A 268 25.88 7.11 -15.70
N LEU A 269 24.99 6.15 -15.49
CA LEU A 269 25.23 4.74 -15.82
C LEU A 269 25.49 4.52 -17.31
N THR A 270 24.79 5.27 -18.17
CA THR A 270 24.98 5.22 -19.61
C THR A 270 26.34 5.78 -20.01
N MET A 271 26.79 6.88 -19.38
CA MET A 271 28.13 7.46 -19.60
C MET A 271 29.25 6.52 -19.15
N ILE A 272 29.11 5.91 -17.96
CA ILE A 272 30.06 4.91 -17.44
C ILE A 272 30.16 3.69 -18.38
N GLY A 273 29.00 3.19 -18.85
CA GLY A 273 28.93 2.06 -19.78
C GLY A 273 29.63 2.38 -21.11
N LYS A 274 29.45 3.59 -21.61
CA LYS A 274 30.16 4.06 -22.83
C LYS A 274 31.68 4.22 -22.60
N SER A 275 32.08 4.70 -21.41
CA SER A 275 33.50 4.86 -21.10
C SER A 275 34.26 3.53 -21.00
N LYS A 276 33.61 2.47 -20.49
CA LYS A 276 34.18 1.12 -20.44
C LYS A 276 34.34 0.45 -21.82
N SER A 277 33.55 0.85 -22.82
CA SER A 277 33.68 0.34 -24.19
C SER A 277 34.83 0.99 -24.98
N PHE A 278 35.45 2.06 -24.46
CA PHE A 278 36.62 2.70 -25.04
C PHE A 278 37.97 2.20 -24.47
N SER A 279 37.92 1.36 -23.43
CA SER A 279 39.10 0.80 -22.74
C SER A 279 39.33 -0.70 -23.01
N SER A 280 38.61 -1.26 -23.96
CA SER A 280 38.80 -2.61 -24.54
C SER A 280 39.10 -2.46 -26.05
#